data_98387e734adc73e460c53f306200e3e8
#
_entry.id   98387e734adc73e460c53f306200e3e8
#
_cell.length_a   1.000
_cell.length_b   1.000
_cell.length_c   1.000
_cell.angle_alpha   90.00
_cell.angle_beta   90.00
_cell.angle_gamma   90.00
#
_symmetry.space_group_name_H-M   'P 1'
#
loop_
_entity.id
_entity.type
_entity.pdbx_description
1 polymer ?
#
loop_
_entity_poly.entity_id
_entity_poly.type
_entity_poly.pdbx_seq_one_letter_code
_entity_poly.pdbx_strand_id
1 'polypeptide(L)'
;MSSPEARTETDLRVAILLMAFAAFASGFSLRISDPLLPQIAADFGTSIGATSAIVTAYAIPYGLTQAFSGLLGDRFGKCRWVAIACLASAVLVLLCALSQTLPQLTLARLIGAPAAATIVPLGMAYVGDVVPYERRQPVLARFLAGQMSGMIAGQVAGGVIGDHFGWRMVFVVLGVVFAAAGLSLASQLRRNPWTRPVRRDAAHKPGFIRDYRKLLASPWCRFLLIAVFCEGGIFFGGFTYVSADLHARFGLSFSTIGFAIAGFGLGSVCYAFGVRILMRVLGEIGLVIGGGIVVALAYLSLAIVPFWQQAPLAIGALGFGYYMLHNTLQTHATQMLPEARGTAVAGFSSALFLGASAGVTAAAPIVDRYGAVPVFVAAAVLWPTLALWVRRHLRRHKAEA
;
A
#
# COMPACT_ATOMS: atom_id res chain seq x y z
N MET A 1 22.76 15.60 33.17
CA MET A 1 23.38 15.65 31.81
C MET A 1 23.47 14.22 31.28
N SER A 2 22.80 13.90 30.16
CA SER A 2 22.85 12.57 29.53
C SER A 2 24.27 12.30 28.99
N SER A 3 24.77 11.06 29.10
CA SER A 3 26.05 10.65 28.52
C SER A 3 26.06 10.83 26.99
N PRO A 4 27.21 11.04 26.33
CA PRO A 4 27.30 11.15 24.87
C PRO A 4 26.67 9.96 24.14
N GLU A 5 26.80 8.73 24.66
CA GLU A 5 26.20 7.52 24.12
C GLU A 5 24.66 7.55 24.21
N ALA A 6 24.10 8.02 25.31
CA ALA A 6 22.64 8.15 25.48
C ALA A 6 22.05 9.19 24.53
N ARG A 7 22.76 10.28 24.22
CA ARG A 7 22.36 11.26 23.19
C ARG A 7 22.36 10.63 21.80
N THR A 8 23.41 9.88 21.48
CA THR A 8 23.55 9.22 20.17
C THR A 8 22.42 8.21 19.91
N GLU A 9 22.03 7.42 20.93
CA GLU A 9 20.92 6.46 20.80
C GLU A 9 19.56 7.17 20.70
N THR A 10 19.36 8.27 21.43
CA THR A 10 18.15 9.10 21.32
C THR A 10 18.01 9.70 19.93
N ASP A 11 19.10 10.24 19.35
CA ASP A 11 19.11 10.81 18.02
C ASP A 11 18.77 9.78 16.92
N LEU A 12 19.27 8.54 17.06
CA LEU A 12 18.91 7.44 16.17
C LEU A 12 17.41 7.09 16.26
N ARG A 13 16.89 6.97 17.49
CA ARG A 13 15.45 6.70 17.72
C ARG A 13 14.57 7.79 17.10
N VAL A 14 14.93 9.07 17.28
CA VAL A 14 14.22 10.21 16.69
C VAL A 14 14.22 10.12 15.16
N ALA A 15 15.36 9.84 14.54
CA ALA A 15 15.44 9.71 13.09
C ALA A 15 14.53 8.59 12.56
N ILE A 16 14.52 7.41 13.22
CA ILE A 16 13.67 6.28 12.85
C ILE A 16 12.19 6.61 13.04
N LEU A 17 11.80 7.28 14.13
CA LEU A 17 10.42 7.69 14.38
C LEU A 17 9.92 8.69 13.32
N LEU A 18 10.74 9.66 12.93
CA LEU A 18 10.39 10.62 11.89
C LEU A 18 10.27 9.97 10.51
N MET A 19 11.12 8.98 10.21
CA MET A 19 10.98 8.17 9.00
C MET A 19 9.69 7.33 9.04
N ALA A 20 9.31 6.79 10.20
CA ALA A 20 8.05 6.07 10.37
C ALA A 20 6.83 7.01 10.25
N PHE A 21 6.95 8.28 10.70
CA PHE A 21 5.92 9.29 10.49
C PHE A 21 5.78 9.67 9.01
N ALA A 22 6.87 9.77 8.27
CA ALA A 22 6.84 9.94 6.82
C ALA A 22 6.17 8.73 6.12
N ALA A 23 6.45 7.50 6.58
CA ALA A 23 5.78 6.30 6.08
C ALA A 23 4.28 6.29 6.42
N PHE A 24 3.88 6.77 7.60
CA PHE A 24 2.48 7.01 7.97
C PHE A 24 1.81 7.97 6.96
N ALA A 25 2.42 9.11 6.65
CA ALA A 25 1.88 10.07 5.69
C ALA A 25 1.70 9.45 4.28
N SER A 26 2.67 8.65 3.84
CA SER A 26 2.58 7.91 2.57
C SER A 26 1.45 6.87 2.58
N GLY A 27 1.31 6.09 3.66
CA GLY A 27 0.21 5.15 3.86
C GLY A 27 -1.16 5.83 3.89
N PHE A 28 -1.27 6.94 4.61
CA PHE A 28 -2.46 7.78 4.69
C PHE A 28 -2.92 8.23 3.30
N SER A 29 -2.00 8.72 2.47
CA SER A 29 -2.26 9.15 1.09
C SER A 29 -2.76 8.03 0.18
N LEU A 30 -2.30 6.81 0.40
CA LEU A 30 -2.56 5.67 -0.49
C LEU A 30 -4.04 5.26 -0.48
N ARG A 31 -4.74 5.40 0.65
CA ARG A 31 -6.09 4.89 0.86
C ARG A 31 -7.13 5.95 1.22
N ILE A 32 -6.74 7.20 1.31
CA ILE A 32 -7.60 8.31 1.72
C ILE A 32 -8.78 8.55 0.77
N SER A 33 -8.63 8.23 -0.51
CA SER A 33 -9.65 8.45 -1.54
C SER A 33 -10.74 7.38 -1.59
N ASP A 34 -10.49 6.19 -1.01
CA ASP A 34 -11.40 5.05 -1.16
C ASP A 34 -12.81 5.34 -0.61
N PRO A 35 -13.01 5.93 0.59
CA PRO A 35 -14.34 6.27 1.08
C PRO A 35 -14.98 7.45 0.37
N LEU A 36 -14.22 8.23 -0.40
CA LEU A 36 -14.65 9.50 -0.99
C LEU A 36 -15.19 9.36 -2.41
N LEU A 37 -15.04 8.20 -3.07
CA LEU A 37 -15.43 8.02 -4.46
C LEU A 37 -16.88 8.46 -4.74
N PRO A 38 -17.89 8.10 -3.92
CA PRO A 38 -19.26 8.55 -4.18
C PRO A 38 -19.43 10.05 -4.06
N GLN A 39 -18.78 10.68 -3.06
CA GLN A 39 -18.87 12.13 -2.84
C GLN A 39 -18.23 12.90 -3.99
N ILE A 40 -17.06 12.47 -4.47
CA ILE A 40 -16.37 13.08 -5.61
C ILE A 40 -17.17 12.90 -6.90
N ALA A 41 -17.76 11.72 -7.11
CA ALA A 41 -18.62 11.44 -8.25
C ALA A 41 -19.84 12.36 -8.30
N ALA A 42 -20.51 12.54 -7.15
CA ALA A 42 -21.65 13.43 -7.02
C ALA A 42 -21.27 14.92 -7.26
N ASP A 43 -20.13 15.37 -6.70
CA ASP A 43 -19.67 16.76 -6.83
C ASP A 43 -19.32 17.14 -8.28
N PHE A 44 -18.73 16.20 -9.04
CA PHE A 44 -18.39 16.42 -10.46
C PHE A 44 -19.48 15.95 -11.45
N GLY A 45 -20.59 15.40 -10.98
CA GLY A 45 -21.66 14.88 -11.84
C GLY A 45 -21.20 13.74 -12.75
N THR A 46 -20.33 12.86 -12.24
CA THR A 46 -19.73 11.76 -13.00
C THR A 46 -20.11 10.40 -12.40
N SER A 47 -19.80 9.30 -13.13
CA SER A 47 -20.01 7.95 -12.61
C SER A 47 -18.95 7.54 -11.58
N ILE A 48 -19.26 6.52 -10.78
CA ILE A 48 -18.32 5.92 -9.83
C ILE A 48 -17.11 5.31 -10.55
N GLY A 49 -17.35 4.64 -11.68
CA GLY A 49 -16.30 4.07 -12.50
C GLY A 49 -15.37 5.12 -13.08
N ALA A 50 -15.92 6.23 -13.63
CA ALA A 50 -15.11 7.35 -14.10
C ALA A 50 -14.29 7.96 -12.94
N THR A 51 -14.89 8.12 -11.77
CA THR A 51 -14.21 8.69 -10.59
C THR A 51 -13.09 7.77 -10.08
N SER A 52 -13.19 6.45 -10.24
CA SER A 52 -12.15 5.51 -9.85
C SER A 52 -10.81 5.73 -10.58
N ALA A 53 -10.81 6.50 -11.67
CA ALA A 53 -9.58 6.94 -12.36
C ALA A 53 -8.61 7.68 -11.43
N ILE A 54 -9.08 8.35 -10.37
CA ILE A 54 -8.21 9.01 -9.37
C ILE A 54 -7.38 8.01 -8.56
N VAL A 55 -7.90 6.79 -8.36
CA VAL A 55 -7.21 5.70 -7.66
C VAL A 55 -6.13 5.11 -8.56
N THR A 56 -6.46 4.81 -9.81
CA THR A 56 -5.52 4.24 -10.79
C THR A 56 -4.44 5.24 -11.18
N ALA A 57 -4.80 6.52 -11.37
CA ALA A 57 -3.86 7.62 -11.62
C ALA A 57 -2.84 7.82 -10.50
N TYR A 58 -3.18 7.44 -9.27
CA TYR A 58 -2.22 7.43 -8.16
C TYR A 58 -1.41 6.13 -8.12
N ALA A 59 -2.07 4.97 -8.26
CA ALA A 59 -1.45 3.67 -8.08
C ALA A 59 -0.39 3.33 -9.16
N ILE A 60 -0.64 3.68 -10.42
CA ILE A 60 0.29 3.41 -11.53
C ILE A 60 1.65 4.10 -11.30
N PRO A 61 1.74 5.45 -11.19
CA PRO A 61 3.02 6.10 -10.99
C PRO A 61 3.62 5.77 -9.61
N TYR A 62 2.80 5.52 -8.59
CA TYR A 62 3.27 5.05 -7.28
C TYR A 62 4.04 3.73 -7.43
N GLY A 63 3.46 2.72 -8.10
CA GLY A 63 4.10 1.44 -8.34
C GLY A 63 5.37 1.55 -9.19
N LEU A 64 5.31 2.26 -10.31
CA LEU A 64 6.44 2.44 -11.20
C LEU A 64 7.62 3.15 -10.53
N THR A 65 7.36 4.19 -9.74
CA THR A 65 8.41 4.96 -9.07
C THR A 65 9.14 4.17 -7.99
N GLN A 66 8.47 3.21 -7.35
CA GLN A 66 9.14 2.34 -6.37
C GLN A 66 10.35 1.62 -6.95
N ALA A 67 10.28 1.23 -8.23
CA ALA A 67 11.39 0.58 -8.92
C ALA A 67 12.67 1.43 -8.98
N PHE A 68 12.52 2.76 -9.00
CA PHE A 68 13.63 3.72 -9.13
C PHE A 68 14.04 4.38 -7.81
N SER A 69 13.31 4.15 -6.72
CA SER A 69 13.49 4.85 -5.45
C SER A 69 14.91 4.73 -4.89
N GLY A 70 15.55 3.55 -5.03
CA GLY A 70 16.93 3.32 -4.58
C GLY A 70 17.94 4.28 -5.19
N LEU A 71 17.83 4.55 -6.49
CA LEU A 71 18.73 5.48 -7.20
C LEU A 71 18.67 6.90 -6.62
N LEU A 72 17.48 7.35 -6.23
CA LEU A 72 17.26 8.67 -5.66
C LEU A 72 17.87 8.78 -4.24
N GLY A 73 17.68 7.74 -3.43
CA GLY A 73 18.24 7.68 -2.09
C GLY A 73 19.77 7.64 -2.07
N ASP A 74 20.38 6.91 -2.99
CA ASP A 74 21.84 6.81 -3.09
C ASP A 74 22.47 8.13 -3.58
N ARG A 75 21.78 8.88 -4.47
CA ARG A 75 22.29 10.14 -5.01
C ARG A 75 22.14 11.30 -4.03
N PHE A 76 21.00 11.44 -3.36
CA PHE A 76 20.64 12.61 -2.57
C PHE A 76 20.71 12.39 -1.06
N GLY A 77 20.91 11.15 -0.61
CA GLY A 77 20.80 10.74 0.79
C GLY A 77 19.35 10.45 1.19
N LYS A 78 19.12 9.31 1.84
CA LYS A 78 17.78 8.78 2.09
C LYS A 78 16.90 9.70 2.92
N CYS A 79 17.38 10.19 4.08
CA CYS A 79 16.60 11.10 4.92
C CYS A 79 16.32 12.43 4.23
N ARG A 80 17.30 12.98 3.52
CA ARG A 80 17.15 14.25 2.79
C ARG A 80 16.10 14.10 1.67
N TRP A 81 16.18 13.01 0.91
CA TRP A 81 15.20 12.76 -0.15
C TRP A 81 13.81 12.56 0.40
N VAL A 82 13.64 11.80 1.48
CA VAL A 82 12.33 11.59 2.13
C VAL A 82 11.74 12.90 2.63
N ALA A 83 12.55 13.80 3.22
CA ALA A 83 12.10 15.13 3.62
C ALA A 83 11.60 15.94 2.40
N ILE A 84 12.36 15.96 1.30
CA ILE A 84 11.97 16.62 0.05
C ILE A 84 10.69 15.99 -0.52
N ALA A 85 10.60 14.67 -0.54
CA ALA A 85 9.44 13.93 -1.04
C ALA A 85 8.17 14.25 -0.23
N CYS A 86 8.27 14.33 1.10
CA CYS A 86 7.15 14.74 1.95
C CYS A 86 6.73 16.19 1.66
N LEU A 87 7.66 17.13 1.57
CA LEU A 87 7.35 18.54 1.28
C LEU A 87 6.77 18.73 -0.13
N ALA A 88 7.31 18.02 -1.12
CA ALA A 88 6.75 18.00 -2.47
C ALA A 88 5.34 17.40 -2.48
N SER A 89 5.13 16.27 -1.77
CA SER A 89 3.79 15.67 -1.63
C SER A 89 2.81 16.61 -0.94
N ALA A 90 3.25 17.38 0.07
CA ALA A 90 2.40 18.38 0.74
C ALA A 90 1.87 19.43 -0.24
N VAL A 91 2.73 19.94 -1.12
CA VAL A 91 2.33 20.93 -2.14
C VAL A 91 1.45 20.28 -3.21
N LEU A 92 1.86 19.11 -3.73
CA LEU A 92 1.16 18.44 -4.83
C LEU A 92 -0.24 17.94 -4.42
N VAL A 93 -0.42 17.52 -3.18
CA VAL A 93 -1.73 17.08 -2.69
C VAL A 93 -2.72 18.24 -2.54
N LEU A 94 -2.25 19.47 -2.33
CA LEU A 94 -3.11 20.66 -2.31
C LEU A 94 -3.69 20.94 -3.70
N LEU A 95 -3.02 20.54 -4.80
CA LEU A 95 -3.61 20.60 -6.14
C LEU A 95 -4.86 19.73 -6.26
N CYS A 96 -4.93 18.62 -5.52
CA CYS A 96 -6.15 17.81 -5.45
C CYS A 96 -7.29 18.59 -4.80
N ALA A 97 -7.04 19.32 -3.71
CA ALA A 97 -8.05 20.14 -3.04
C ALA A 97 -8.56 21.30 -3.92
N LEU A 98 -7.69 21.83 -4.79
CA LEU A 98 -8.02 22.96 -5.69
C LEU A 98 -8.68 22.53 -7.00
N SER A 99 -8.79 21.23 -7.27
CA SER A 99 -9.33 20.70 -8.53
C SER A 99 -10.81 21.05 -8.69
N GLN A 100 -11.17 21.58 -9.86
CA GLN A 100 -12.54 21.96 -10.23
C GLN A 100 -13.20 20.93 -11.16
N THR A 101 -12.43 20.00 -11.72
CA THR A 101 -12.91 18.96 -12.63
C THR A 101 -12.23 17.63 -12.31
N LEU A 102 -12.89 16.51 -12.68
CA LEU A 102 -12.33 15.18 -12.49
C LEU A 102 -10.99 14.99 -13.22
N PRO A 103 -10.77 15.47 -14.47
CA PRO A 103 -9.46 15.39 -15.12
C PRO A 103 -8.36 16.14 -14.37
N GLN A 104 -8.65 17.31 -13.79
CA GLN A 104 -7.67 18.05 -12.96
C GLN A 104 -7.30 17.27 -11.71
N LEU A 105 -8.28 16.69 -11.00
CA LEU A 105 -8.03 15.85 -9.83
C LEU A 105 -7.23 14.60 -10.20
N THR A 106 -7.56 13.96 -11.30
CA THR A 106 -6.85 12.78 -11.81
C THR A 106 -5.38 13.12 -12.14
N LEU A 107 -5.15 14.25 -12.81
CA LEU A 107 -3.79 14.73 -13.11
C LEU A 107 -3.01 15.09 -11.84
N ALA A 108 -3.63 15.76 -10.88
CA ALA A 108 -3.01 16.09 -9.60
C ALA A 108 -2.59 14.82 -8.84
N ARG A 109 -3.44 13.78 -8.84
CA ARG A 109 -3.12 12.46 -8.27
C ARG A 109 -1.96 11.77 -8.99
N LEU A 110 -1.95 11.82 -10.33
CA LEU A 110 -0.88 11.25 -11.16
C LEU A 110 0.48 11.88 -10.84
N ILE A 111 0.54 13.21 -10.74
CA ILE A 111 1.79 13.96 -10.49
C ILE A 111 2.23 13.81 -9.03
N GLY A 112 1.28 13.72 -8.09
CA GLY A 112 1.58 13.62 -6.65
C GLY A 112 2.13 12.26 -6.21
N ALA A 113 1.77 11.19 -6.89
CA ALA A 113 2.12 9.83 -6.49
C ALA A 113 3.63 9.51 -6.48
N PRO A 114 4.46 9.94 -7.45
CA PRO A 114 5.88 9.61 -7.49
C PRO A 114 6.65 10.06 -6.24
N ALA A 115 6.36 11.25 -5.72
CA ALA A 115 7.03 11.74 -4.52
C ALA A 115 6.75 10.83 -3.32
N ALA A 116 5.48 10.55 -3.03
CA ALA A 116 5.05 9.71 -1.92
C ALA A 116 5.53 8.26 -2.04
N ALA A 117 5.65 7.73 -3.26
CA ALA A 117 6.07 6.36 -3.54
C ALA A 117 7.49 6.04 -3.09
N THR A 118 8.38 7.03 -3.04
CA THR A 118 9.79 6.83 -2.64
C THR A 118 9.98 6.74 -1.13
N ILE A 119 9.02 7.20 -0.33
CA ILE A 119 9.17 7.36 1.12
C ILE A 119 9.40 6.01 1.81
N VAL A 120 8.55 5.02 1.55
CA VAL A 120 8.60 3.73 2.26
C VAL A 120 9.83 2.91 1.86
N PRO A 121 10.16 2.71 0.57
CA PRO A 121 11.37 1.98 0.19
C PRO A 121 12.65 2.61 0.74
N LEU A 122 12.73 3.94 0.72
CA LEU A 122 13.90 4.65 1.25
C LEU A 122 13.97 4.61 2.78
N GLY A 123 12.83 4.61 3.46
CA GLY A 123 12.78 4.42 4.91
C GLY A 123 13.28 3.03 5.32
N MET A 124 12.84 1.97 4.63
CA MET A 124 13.34 0.62 4.85
C MET A 124 14.85 0.52 4.58
N ALA A 125 15.32 1.12 3.48
CA ALA A 125 16.73 1.15 3.14
C ALA A 125 17.57 1.94 4.15
N TYR A 126 17.02 3.04 4.71
CA TYR A 126 17.64 3.81 5.78
C TYR A 126 17.79 2.96 7.05
N VAL A 127 16.74 2.29 7.51
CA VAL A 127 16.83 1.37 8.65
C VAL A 127 17.89 0.29 8.41
N GLY A 128 17.97 -0.23 7.18
CA GLY A 128 19.01 -1.18 6.78
C GLY A 128 20.43 -0.64 6.87
N ASP A 129 20.64 0.67 6.75
CA ASP A 129 21.97 1.30 6.83
C ASP A 129 22.40 1.60 8.27
N VAL A 130 21.45 2.01 9.13
CA VAL A 130 21.79 2.54 10.45
C VAL A 130 21.55 1.57 11.62
N VAL A 131 20.81 0.47 11.37
CA VAL A 131 20.49 -0.51 12.41
C VAL A 131 21.28 -1.80 12.18
N PRO A 132 22.01 -2.30 13.19
CA PRO A 132 22.70 -3.60 13.13
C PRO A 132 21.75 -4.74 12.77
N TYR A 133 22.26 -5.73 12.03
CA TYR A 133 21.45 -6.80 11.45
C TYR A 133 20.57 -7.52 12.50
N GLU A 134 21.10 -7.77 13.68
CA GLU A 134 20.46 -8.52 14.78
C GLU A 134 19.25 -7.77 15.34
N ARG A 135 19.24 -6.42 15.28
CA ARG A 135 18.15 -5.55 15.77
C ARG A 135 17.26 -4.99 14.68
N ARG A 136 17.57 -5.27 13.41
CA ARG A 136 16.90 -4.66 12.23
C ARG A 136 15.44 -5.06 12.10
N GLN A 137 15.12 -6.34 12.31
CA GLN A 137 13.78 -6.87 12.10
C GLN A 137 12.71 -6.19 12.99
N PRO A 138 12.90 -6.04 14.31
CA PRO A 138 11.93 -5.32 15.15
C PRO A 138 11.77 -3.85 14.76
N VAL A 139 12.84 -3.20 14.29
CA VAL A 139 12.79 -1.78 13.90
C VAL A 139 12.02 -1.62 12.58
N LEU A 140 12.27 -2.49 11.58
CA LEU A 140 11.51 -2.53 10.34
C LEU A 140 10.02 -2.80 10.58
N ALA A 141 9.71 -3.72 11.50
CA ALA A 141 8.31 -4.00 11.85
C ALA A 141 7.60 -2.76 12.40
N ARG A 142 8.25 -1.98 13.29
CA ARG A 142 7.71 -0.72 13.84
C ARG A 142 7.57 0.36 12.75
N PHE A 143 8.54 0.44 11.84
CA PHE A 143 8.48 1.36 10.71
C PHE A 143 7.30 1.06 9.78
N LEU A 144 7.11 -0.21 9.41
CA LEU A 144 6.00 -0.65 8.57
C LEU A 144 4.64 -0.54 9.28
N ALA A 145 4.60 -0.73 10.61
CA ALA A 145 3.40 -0.44 11.40
C ALA A 145 2.98 1.03 11.29
N GLY A 146 3.95 1.96 11.17
CA GLY A 146 3.67 3.36 10.85
C GLY A 146 2.92 3.53 9.52
N GLN A 147 3.36 2.88 8.45
CA GLN A 147 2.67 2.91 7.15
C GLN A 147 1.26 2.31 7.23
N MET A 148 1.12 1.14 7.90
CA MET A 148 -0.17 0.47 8.02
C MET A 148 -1.17 1.29 8.85
N SER A 149 -0.73 1.89 9.96
CA SER A 149 -1.58 2.80 10.74
C SER A 149 -1.98 4.03 9.94
N GLY A 150 -1.09 4.53 9.07
CA GLY A 150 -1.41 5.59 8.11
C GLY A 150 -2.53 5.18 7.15
N MET A 151 -2.48 3.99 6.58
CA MET A 151 -3.54 3.49 5.69
C MET A 151 -4.89 3.41 6.40
N ILE A 152 -4.92 2.87 7.62
CA ILE A 152 -6.15 2.79 8.44
C ILE A 152 -6.67 4.19 8.76
N ALA A 153 -5.78 5.06 9.26
CA ALA A 153 -6.13 6.44 9.60
C ALA A 153 -6.63 7.21 8.36
N GLY A 154 -6.05 6.97 7.18
CA GLY A 154 -6.47 7.58 5.93
C GLY A 154 -7.90 7.21 5.53
N GLN A 155 -8.29 5.95 5.71
CA GLN A 155 -9.65 5.48 5.43
C GLN A 155 -10.66 6.10 6.40
N VAL A 156 -10.36 6.11 7.70
CA VAL A 156 -11.23 6.71 8.72
C VAL A 156 -11.31 8.23 8.54
N ALA A 157 -10.17 8.89 8.44
CA ALA A 157 -10.11 10.34 8.27
C ALA A 157 -10.76 10.79 6.95
N GLY A 158 -10.56 10.04 5.86
CA GLY A 158 -11.22 10.26 4.59
C GLY A 158 -12.74 10.25 4.75
N GLY A 159 -13.29 9.23 5.42
CA GLY A 159 -14.72 9.16 5.69
C GLY A 159 -15.22 10.30 6.60
N VAL A 160 -14.61 10.48 7.77
CA VAL A 160 -15.06 11.45 8.78
C VAL A 160 -14.91 12.90 8.29
N ILE A 161 -13.75 13.26 7.76
CA ILE A 161 -13.52 14.62 7.26
C ILE A 161 -14.35 14.88 6.00
N GLY A 162 -14.46 13.88 5.12
CA GLY A 162 -15.29 13.96 3.92
C GLY A 162 -16.76 14.23 4.24
N ASP A 163 -17.29 13.57 5.26
CA ASP A 163 -18.69 13.69 5.69
C ASP A 163 -19.01 15.09 6.25
N HIS A 164 -18.10 15.66 7.06
CA HIS A 164 -18.35 16.92 7.78
C HIS A 164 -17.87 18.16 7.02
N PHE A 165 -16.79 18.05 6.26
CA PHE A 165 -16.10 19.20 5.64
C PHE A 165 -15.90 19.05 4.12
N GLY A 166 -16.37 17.94 3.55
CA GLY A 166 -16.22 17.65 2.13
C GLY A 166 -14.84 17.06 1.77
N TRP A 167 -14.81 16.39 0.63
CA TRP A 167 -13.63 15.66 0.15
C TRP A 167 -12.38 16.53 -0.06
N ARG A 168 -12.55 17.82 -0.39
CA ARG A 168 -11.42 18.74 -0.60
C ARG A 168 -10.62 18.97 0.69
N MET A 169 -11.31 19.09 1.83
CA MET A 169 -10.67 19.26 3.13
C MET A 169 -9.81 18.05 3.51
N VAL A 170 -10.18 16.86 3.06
CA VAL A 170 -9.42 15.64 3.27
C VAL A 170 -8.01 15.75 2.65
N PHE A 171 -7.89 16.32 1.45
CA PHE A 171 -6.61 16.58 0.82
C PHE A 171 -5.82 17.70 1.48
N VAL A 172 -6.49 18.72 2.04
CA VAL A 172 -5.83 19.78 2.83
C VAL A 172 -5.19 19.17 4.08
N VAL A 173 -5.92 18.34 4.83
CA VAL A 173 -5.41 17.66 6.03
C VAL A 173 -4.24 16.75 5.68
N LEU A 174 -4.33 15.99 4.57
CA LEU A 174 -3.22 15.19 4.07
C LEU A 174 -1.98 16.04 3.75
N GLY A 175 -2.17 17.22 3.16
CA GLY A 175 -1.10 18.20 2.91
C GLY A 175 -0.42 18.64 4.19
N VAL A 176 -1.20 18.93 5.25
CA VAL A 176 -0.66 19.27 6.57
C VAL A 176 0.14 18.10 7.18
N VAL A 177 -0.36 16.87 7.07
CA VAL A 177 0.34 15.68 7.55
C VAL A 177 1.68 15.49 6.84
N PHE A 178 1.71 15.61 5.51
CA PHE A 178 2.95 15.56 4.75
C PHE A 178 3.91 16.71 5.08
N ALA A 179 3.40 17.95 5.23
CA ALA A 179 4.20 19.10 5.61
C ALA A 179 4.82 18.91 7.00
N ALA A 180 4.04 18.43 7.98
CA ALA A 180 4.53 18.14 9.33
C ALA A 180 5.64 17.07 9.31
N ALA A 181 5.45 15.98 8.56
CA ALA A 181 6.47 14.93 8.41
C ALA A 181 7.74 15.48 7.74
N GLY A 182 7.60 16.21 6.63
CA GLY A 182 8.71 16.78 5.89
C GLY A 182 9.49 17.82 6.66
N LEU A 183 8.82 18.76 7.32
CA LEU A 183 9.45 19.81 8.14
C LEU A 183 10.14 19.22 9.38
N SER A 184 9.49 18.27 10.05
CA SER A 184 10.09 17.58 11.20
C SER A 184 11.38 16.86 10.80
N LEU A 185 11.38 16.13 9.69
CA LEU A 185 12.58 15.45 9.20
C LEU A 185 13.63 16.45 8.71
N ALA A 186 13.23 17.51 8.00
CA ALA A 186 14.14 18.57 7.53
C ALA A 186 14.84 19.28 8.69
N SER A 187 14.15 19.53 9.82
CA SER A 187 14.73 20.14 11.02
C SER A 187 15.88 19.32 11.62
N GLN A 188 15.86 18.00 11.43
CA GLN A 188 16.88 17.08 11.93
C GLN A 188 18.10 16.95 11.01
N LEU A 189 17.97 17.26 9.72
CA LEU A 189 19.06 17.06 8.74
C LEU A 189 20.37 17.75 9.10
N ARG A 190 20.30 18.88 9.80
CA ARG A 190 21.48 19.62 10.26
C ARG A 190 21.93 19.25 11.68
N ARG A 191 20.98 18.86 12.54
CA ARG A 191 21.20 18.66 13.99
C ARG A 191 21.55 17.23 14.34
N ASN A 192 20.96 16.24 13.63
CA ASN A 192 21.07 14.83 13.93
C ASN A 192 22.07 14.13 12.99
N PRO A 193 23.21 13.65 13.50
CA PRO A 193 24.23 12.97 12.68
C PRO A 193 23.73 11.76 11.92
N TRP A 194 22.75 11.04 12.47
CA TRP A 194 22.17 9.84 11.86
C TRP A 194 21.38 10.11 10.59
N THR A 195 20.99 11.35 10.32
CA THR A 195 20.29 11.73 9.09
C THR A 195 21.23 12.00 7.92
N ARG A 196 22.57 12.03 8.16
CA ARG A 196 23.57 12.28 7.13
C ARG A 196 23.70 11.09 6.17
N PRO A 197 24.03 11.32 4.90
CA PRO A 197 24.26 10.25 3.95
C PRO A 197 25.40 9.33 4.43
N VAL A 198 25.14 8.04 4.50
CA VAL A 198 26.18 7.04 4.69
C VAL A 198 26.90 6.87 3.36
N ARG A 199 28.21 7.21 3.31
CA ARG A 199 29.04 6.93 2.13
C ARG A 199 29.17 5.41 1.98
N ARG A 200 28.52 4.87 0.97
CA ARG A 200 28.81 3.51 0.51
C ARG A 200 29.96 3.59 -0.50
N ASP A 201 30.95 2.72 -0.34
CA ASP A 201 31.99 2.55 -1.34
C ASP A 201 31.37 2.22 -2.69
N ALA A 202 31.82 2.92 -3.73
CA ALA A 202 31.26 2.88 -5.08
C ALA A 202 31.39 1.51 -5.80
N ALA A 203 31.86 0.47 -5.11
CA ALA A 203 32.18 -0.84 -5.66
C ALA A 203 30.98 -1.67 -6.17
N HIS A 204 29.74 -1.30 -5.82
CA HIS A 204 28.56 -2.00 -6.32
C HIS A 204 27.53 -1.00 -6.86
N LYS A 205 27.73 -0.54 -8.10
CA LYS A 205 26.64 0.07 -8.87
C LYS A 205 25.74 -1.05 -9.35
N PRO A 206 24.52 -1.21 -8.79
CA PRO A 206 23.55 -2.16 -9.34
C PRO A 206 23.34 -1.82 -10.81
N GLY A 207 23.51 -2.79 -11.68
CA GLY A 207 23.16 -2.65 -13.08
C GLY A 207 21.65 -2.72 -13.22
N PHE A 208 20.94 -1.62 -12.93
CA PHE A 208 19.48 -1.54 -12.91
C PHE A 208 18.83 -2.32 -14.08
N ILE A 209 19.21 -2.04 -15.33
CA ILE A 209 18.67 -2.73 -16.51
C ILE A 209 19.04 -4.22 -16.50
N ARG A 210 20.27 -4.56 -16.11
CA ARG A 210 20.74 -5.94 -16.03
C ARG A 210 19.94 -6.75 -15.01
N ASP A 211 19.68 -6.16 -13.84
CA ASP A 211 18.98 -6.83 -12.75
C ASP A 211 17.50 -7.05 -13.11
N TYR A 212 16.84 -6.09 -13.76
CA TYR A 212 15.49 -6.26 -14.29
C TYR A 212 15.44 -7.29 -15.44
N ARG A 213 16.45 -7.35 -16.32
CA ARG A 213 16.54 -8.42 -17.33
C ARG A 213 16.64 -9.79 -16.69
N LYS A 214 17.48 -9.96 -15.66
CA LYS A 214 17.59 -11.21 -14.91
C LYS A 214 16.26 -11.59 -14.25
N LEU A 215 15.60 -10.62 -13.61
CA LEU A 215 14.30 -10.80 -12.98
C LEU A 215 13.27 -11.33 -13.99
N LEU A 216 13.19 -10.72 -15.17
CA LEU A 216 12.25 -11.13 -16.21
C LEU A 216 12.68 -12.38 -16.98
N ALA A 217 13.96 -12.76 -16.96
CA ALA A 217 14.44 -13.98 -17.58
C ALA A 217 14.07 -15.24 -16.78
N SER A 218 14.00 -15.15 -15.44
CA SER A 218 13.69 -16.28 -14.56
C SER A 218 12.20 -16.67 -14.65
N PRO A 219 11.86 -17.95 -14.97
CA PRO A 219 10.49 -18.43 -14.97
C PRO A 219 9.79 -18.26 -13.60
N TRP A 220 10.54 -18.50 -12.50
CA TRP A 220 10.05 -18.35 -11.14
C TRP A 220 9.72 -16.89 -10.81
N CYS A 221 10.60 -15.95 -11.16
CA CYS A 221 10.34 -14.53 -10.95
C CYS A 221 9.13 -14.07 -11.76
N ARG A 222 9.02 -14.47 -13.03
CA ARG A 222 7.84 -14.15 -13.86
C ARG A 222 6.54 -14.67 -13.24
N PHE A 223 6.56 -15.91 -12.74
CA PHE A 223 5.40 -16.47 -12.06
C PHE A 223 4.98 -15.59 -10.87
N LEU A 224 5.93 -15.22 -9.98
CA LEU A 224 5.64 -14.39 -8.81
C LEU A 224 5.11 -13.00 -9.20
N LEU A 225 5.69 -12.37 -10.24
CA LEU A 225 5.23 -11.08 -10.73
C LEU A 225 3.81 -11.15 -11.31
N ILE A 226 3.50 -12.20 -12.09
CA ILE A 226 2.14 -12.41 -12.63
C ILE A 226 1.16 -12.74 -11.49
N ALA A 227 1.56 -13.56 -10.53
CA ALA A 227 0.71 -13.92 -9.40
C ALA A 227 0.31 -12.69 -8.58
N VAL A 228 1.27 -11.82 -8.24
CA VAL A 228 0.98 -10.60 -7.48
C VAL A 228 0.24 -9.55 -8.31
N PHE A 229 0.46 -9.50 -9.62
CA PHE A 229 -0.33 -8.66 -10.53
C PHE A 229 -1.81 -9.10 -10.53
N CYS A 230 -2.08 -10.40 -10.68
CA CYS A 230 -3.43 -10.95 -10.61
C CYS A 230 -4.05 -10.75 -9.21
N GLU A 231 -3.25 -10.94 -8.15
CA GLU A 231 -3.65 -10.67 -6.77
C GLU A 231 -4.13 -9.22 -6.61
N GLY A 232 -3.32 -8.25 -7.02
CA GLY A 232 -3.66 -6.84 -6.99
C GLY A 232 -4.93 -6.52 -7.78
N GLY A 233 -5.04 -7.08 -8.99
CA GLY A 233 -6.18 -6.85 -9.89
C GLY A 233 -7.49 -7.38 -9.33
N ILE A 234 -7.51 -8.62 -8.90
CA ILE A 234 -8.72 -9.25 -8.36
C ILE A 234 -9.15 -8.59 -7.06
N PHE A 235 -8.18 -8.37 -6.14
CA PHE A 235 -8.49 -7.82 -4.83
C PHE A 235 -8.95 -6.37 -4.91
N PHE A 236 -8.12 -5.49 -5.46
CA PHE A 236 -8.42 -4.05 -5.47
C PHE A 236 -9.46 -3.68 -6.52
N GLY A 237 -9.66 -4.50 -7.56
CA GLY A 237 -10.77 -4.40 -8.48
C GLY A 237 -12.12 -4.45 -7.78
N GLY A 238 -12.27 -5.28 -6.72
CA GLY A 238 -13.46 -5.30 -5.86
C GLY A 238 -13.40 -4.28 -4.72
N PHE A 239 -12.30 -4.30 -3.96
CA PHE A 239 -12.17 -3.53 -2.70
C PHE A 239 -12.38 -2.02 -2.87
N THR A 240 -11.91 -1.44 -3.97
CA THR A 240 -12.06 -0.01 -4.27
C THR A 240 -13.51 0.44 -4.34
N TYR A 241 -14.42 -0.45 -4.73
CA TYR A 241 -15.84 -0.12 -4.88
C TYR A 241 -16.70 -0.47 -3.67
N VAL A 242 -16.12 -1.02 -2.58
CA VAL A 242 -16.86 -1.36 -1.35
C VAL A 242 -17.52 -0.12 -0.75
N SER A 243 -16.82 1.03 -0.72
CA SER A 243 -17.38 2.28 -0.21
C SER A 243 -18.60 2.76 -1.00
N ALA A 244 -18.49 2.70 -2.33
CA ALA A 244 -19.57 3.10 -3.23
C ALA A 244 -20.80 2.19 -3.10
N ASP A 245 -20.57 0.89 -2.94
CA ASP A 245 -21.64 -0.10 -2.73
C ASP A 245 -22.35 0.10 -1.40
N LEU A 246 -21.61 0.28 -0.31
CA LEU A 246 -22.18 0.54 1.01
C LEU A 246 -23.00 1.82 1.05
N HIS A 247 -22.54 2.87 0.38
CA HIS A 247 -23.29 4.11 0.24
C HIS A 247 -24.55 3.93 -0.61
N ALA A 248 -24.44 3.31 -1.78
CA ALA A 248 -25.55 3.15 -2.72
C ALA A 248 -26.64 2.20 -2.21
N ARG A 249 -26.28 1.05 -1.61
CA ARG A 249 -27.25 0.06 -1.16
C ARG A 249 -27.87 0.36 0.20
N PHE A 250 -27.10 0.98 1.10
CA PHE A 250 -27.53 1.13 2.49
C PHE A 250 -27.64 2.59 2.95
N GLY A 251 -27.31 3.56 2.10
CA GLY A 251 -27.37 5.00 2.43
C GLY A 251 -26.43 5.40 3.57
N LEU A 252 -25.34 4.65 3.79
CA LEU A 252 -24.43 4.92 4.92
C LEU A 252 -23.68 6.23 4.73
N SER A 253 -23.44 6.94 5.83
CA SER A 253 -22.57 8.10 5.86
C SER A 253 -21.12 7.72 5.55
N PHE A 254 -20.33 8.63 5.01
CA PHE A 254 -18.93 8.38 4.69
C PHE A 254 -18.11 8.10 5.95
N SER A 255 -18.48 8.66 7.10
CA SER A 255 -17.89 8.33 8.40
C SER A 255 -18.08 6.86 8.74
N THR A 256 -19.30 6.36 8.66
CA THR A 256 -19.61 4.93 8.93
C THR A 256 -18.87 4.01 7.96
N ILE A 257 -18.82 4.38 6.69
CA ILE A 257 -18.07 3.64 5.66
C ILE A 257 -16.58 3.64 5.97
N GLY A 258 -15.99 4.79 6.34
CA GLY A 258 -14.58 4.90 6.71
C GLY A 258 -14.20 3.98 7.87
N PHE A 259 -15.04 3.92 8.92
CA PHE A 259 -14.86 2.99 10.02
C PHE A 259 -15.02 1.52 9.60
N ALA A 260 -15.99 1.21 8.74
CA ALA A 260 -16.18 -0.14 8.24
C ALA A 260 -14.96 -0.61 7.42
N ILE A 261 -14.45 0.24 6.53
CA ILE A 261 -13.28 -0.07 5.68
C ILE A 261 -12.00 -0.20 6.51
N ALA A 262 -11.87 0.53 7.63
CA ALA A 262 -10.75 0.36 8.57
C ALA A 262 -10.68 -1.07 9.14
N GLY A 263 -11.77 -1.82 9.12
CA GLY A 263 -11.81 -3.25 9.41
C GLY A 263 -10.76 -4.06 8.64
N PHE A 264 -10.45 -3.68 7.39
CA PHE A 264 -9.38 -4.30 6.61
C PHE A 264 -8.03 -4.24 7.34
N GLY A 265 -7.69 -3.06 7.89
CA GLY A 265 -6.47 -2.90 8.69
C GLY A 265 -6.48 -3.75 9.96
N LEU A 266 -7.62 -3.82 10.65
CA LEU A 266 -7.76 -4.67 11.84
C LEU A 266 -7.57 -6.15 11.51
N GLY A 267 -8.19 -6.64 10.42
CA GLY A 267 -7.98 -8.01 9.94
C GLY A 267 -6.53 -8.32 9.60
N SER A 268 -5.84 -7.36 8.97
CA SER A 268 -4.41 -7.46 8.65
C SER A 268 -3.54 -7.57 9.92
N VAL A 269 -3.88 -6.79 10.95
CA VAL A 269 -3.20 -6.83 12.26
C VAL A 269 -3.47 -8.16 12.97
N CYS A 270 -4.71 -8.66 12.95
CA CYS A 270 -5.04 -9.99 13.49
C CYS A 270 -4.23 -11.10 12.81
N TYR A 271 -4.08 -11.04 11.48
CA TYR A 271 -3.20 -11.96 10.76
C TYR A 271 -1.74 -11.85 11.24
N ALA A 272 -1.21 -10.65 11.36
CA ALA A 272 0.18 -10.43 11.77
C ALA A 272 0.49 -11.00 13.16
N PHE A 273 -0.45 -10.92 14.10
CA PHE A 273 -0.31 -11.57 15.42
C PHE A 273 -0.48 -13.09 15.34
N GLY A 274 -1.38 -13.58 14.48
CA GLY A 274 -1.69 -15.01 14.35
C GLY A 274 -0.75 -15.78 13.44
N VAL A 275 0.08 -15.14 12.62
CA VAL A 275 0.83 -15.78 11.53
C VAL A 275 1.72 -16.95 11.99
N ARG A 276 2.34 -16.86 13.17
CA ARG A 276 3.17 -17.95 13.72
C ARG A 276 2.37 -19.22 13.98
N ILE A 277 1.18 -19.08 14.53
CA ILE A 277 0.26 -20.20 14.81
C ILE A 277 -0.26 -20.76 13.50
N LEU A 278 -0.73 -19.87 12.62
CA LEU A 278 -1.26 -20.24 11.30
C LEU A 278 -0.22 -20.98 10.46
N MET A 279 1.03 -20.51 10.42
CA MET A 279 2.13 -21.21 9.73
C MET A 279 2.42 -22.59 10.31
N ARG A 280 2.34 -22.72 11.64
CA ARG A 280 2.57 -24.03 12.31
C ARG A 280 1.46 -25.03 12.00
N VAL A 281 0.20 -24.57 11.96
CA VAL A 281 -0.98 -25.42 11.80
C VAL A 281 -1.27 -25.71 10.33
N LEU A 282 -1.26 -24.68 9.48
CA LEU A 282 -1.67 -24.78 8.08
C LEU A 282 -0.50 -24.97 7.12
N GLY A 283 0.70 -24.55 7.54
CA GLY A 283 1.84 -24.42 6.64
C GLY A 283 1.61 -23.38 5.55
N GLU A 284 2.61 -23.20 4.69
CA GLU A 284 2.58 -22.21 3.62
C GLU A 284 1.44 -22.46 2.59
N ILE A 285 1.28 -23.71 2.18
CA ILE A 285 0.23 -24.10 1.24
C ILE A 285 -1.17 -23.92 1.84
N GLY A 286 -1.32 -24.23 3.12
CA GLY A 286 -2.57 -24.05 3.84
C GLY A 286 -2.93 -22.55 4.00
N LEU A 287 -1.94 -21.67 4.18
CA LEU A 287 -2.16 -20.23 4.17
C LEU A 287 -2.70 -19.73 2.83
N VAL A 288 -2.11 -20.17 1.72
CA VAL A 288 -2.55 -19.78 0.38
C VAL A 288 -4.01 -20.20 0.14
N ILE A 289 -4.36 -21.43 0.47
CA ILE A 289 -5.73 -21.96 0.28
C ILE A 289 -6.70 -21.33 1.27
N GLY A 290 -6.32 -21.23 2.54
CA GLY A 290 -7.14 -20.61 3.58
C GLY A 290 -7.44 -19.14 3.26
N GLY A 291 -6.44 -18.38 2.81
CA GLY A 291 -6.62 -17.02 2.32
C GLY A 291 -7.56 -16.96 1.11
N GLY A 292 -7.46 -17.95 0.21
CA GLY A 292 -8.36 -18.14 -0.92
C GLY A 292 -9.83 -18.25 -0.48
N ILE A 293 -10.11 -19.11 0.49
CA ILE A 293 -11.45 -19.36 1.01
C ILE A 293 -11.98 -18.13 1.78
N VAL A 294 -11.17 -17.57 2.68
CA VAL A 294 -11.59 -16.44 3.53
C VAL A 294 -11.98 -15.23 2.69
N VAL A 295 -11.16 -14.85 1.70
CA VAL A 295 -11.45 -13.71 0.82
C VAL A 295 -12.68 -13.97 -0.05
N ALA A 296 -12.84 -15.20 -0.57
CA ALA A 296 -14.02 -15.57 -1.36
C ALA A 296 -15.30 -15.45 -0.54
N LEU A 297 -15.33 -16.00 0.68
CA LEU A 297 -16.49 -15.91 1.57
C LEU A 297 -16.78 -14.47 1.99
N ALA A 298 -15.73 -13.66 2.21
CA ALA A 298 -15.89 -12.26 2.57
C ALA A 298 -16.49 -11.43 1.43
N TYR A 299 -16.01 -11.58 0.18
CA TYR A 299 -16.62 -10.93 -0.98
C TYR A 299 -18.04 -11.43 -1.26
N LEU A 300 -18.28 -12.74 -1.13
CA LEU A 300 -19.62 -13.29 -1.28
C LEU A 300 -20.57 -12.74 -0.22
N SER A 301 -20.11 -12.61 1.03
CA SER A 301 -20.89 -11.98 2.11
C SER A 301 -21.25 -10.53 1.77
N LEU A 302 -20.30 -9.72 1.26
CA LEU A 302 -20.58 -8.35 0.81
C LEU A 302 -21.59 -8.31 -0.34
N ALA A 303 -21.57 -9.31 -1.23
CA ALA A 303 -22.47 -9.39 -2.37
C ALA A 303 -23.92 -9.71 -1.99
N ILE A 304 -24.15 -10.68 -1.08
CA ILE A 304 -25.46 -11.28 -0.87
C ILE A 304 -26.19 -10.89 0.42
N VAL A 305 -25.45 -10.47 1.47
CA VAL A 305 -26.06 -10.17 2.77
C VAL A 305 -26.78 -8.81 2.73
N PRO A 306 -28.08 -8.75 3.14
CA PRO A 306 -28.91 -7.57 2.94
C PRO A 306 -28.81 -6.53 4.07
N PHE A 307 -27.89 -6.69 5.05
CA PHE A 307 -27.71 -5.75 6.15
C PHE A 307 -26.24 -5.33 6.28
N TRP A 308 -26.01 -4.05 6.47
CA TRP A 308 -24.67 -3.46 6.44
C TRP A 308 -23.79 -3.81 7.65
N GLN A 309 -24.39 -4.19 8.79
CA GLN A 309 -23.68 -4.46 10.05
C GLN A 309 -22.66 -5.60 9.92
N GLN A 310 -22.83 -6.48 8.94
CA GLN A 310 -21.86 -7.53 8.62
C GLN A 310 -20.62 -7.01 7.85
N ALA A 311 -20.72 -5.83 7.19
CA ALA A 311 -19.67 -5.33 6.33
C ALA A 311 -18.32 -5.12 7.06
N PRO A 312 -18.24 -4.55 8.28
CA PRO A 312 -16.97 -4.43 9.00
C PRO A 312 -16.29 -5.78 9.23
N LEU A 313 -17.07 -6.83 9.55
CA LEU A 313 -16.54 -8.19 9.74
C LEU A 313 -16.05 -8.80 8.42
N ALA A 314 -16.84 -8.68 7.35
CA ALA A 314 -16.45 -9.14 6.02
C ALA A 314 -15.20 -8.42 5.52
N ILE A 315 -15.11 -7.09 5.71
CA ILE A 315 -13.95 -6.28 5.35
C ILE A 315 -12.73 -6.66 6.21
N GLY A 316 -12.92 -6.95 7.49
CA GLY A 316 -11.88 -7.51 8.35
C GLY A 316 -11.37 -8.86 7.85
N ALA A 317 -12.27 -9.74 7.45
CA ALA A 317 -11.94 -11.03 6.84
C ALA A 317 -11.20 -10.86 5.50
N LEU A 318 -11.57 -9.84 4.68
CA LEU A 318 -10.79 -9.49 3.49
C LEU A 318 -9.34 -9.14 3.85
N GLY A 319 -9.11 -8.31 4.87
CA GLY A 319 -7.75 -7.96 5.31
C GLY A 319 -6.97 -9.16 5.81
N PHE A 320 -7.59 -9.99 6.64
CA PHE A 320 -6.96 -11.20 7.17
C PHE A 320 -6.60 -12.20 6.04
N GLY A 321 -7.55 -12.55 5.18
CA GLY A 321 -7.35 -13.51 4.10
C GLY A 321 -6.42 -13.01 2.99
N TYR A 322 -6.45 -11.72 2.69
CA TYR A 322 -5.52 -11.08 1.76
C TYR A 322 -4.07 -11.31 2.20
N TYR A 323 -3.75 -11.01 3.46
CA TYR A 323 -2.38 -11.17 3.95
C TYR A 323 -1.94 -12.62 4.12
N MET A 324 -2.85 -13.58 4.22
CA MET A 324 -2.50 -15.02 4.16
C MET A 324 -1.85 -15.40 2.83
N LEU A 325 -2.36 -14.89 1.69
CA LEU A 325 -1.79 -15.12 0.36
C LEU A 325 -0.63 -14.16 0.08
N HIS A 326 -0.85 -12.85 0.26
CA HIS A 326 0.11 -11.80 -0.06
C HIS A 326 1.46 -11.99 0.64
N ASN A 327 1.43 -12.26 1.95
CA ASN A 327 2.65 -12.43 2.74
C ASN A 327 3.46 -13.66 2.29
N THR A 328 2.79 -14.71 1.84
CA THR A 328 3.43 -15.88 1.23
C THR A 328 4.16 -15.49 -0.06
N LEU A 329 3.48 -14.82 -0.99
CA LEU A 329 4.09 -14.33 -2.23
C LEU A 329 5.23 -13.35 -1.96
N GLN A 330 5.06 -12.42 -1.01
CA GLN A 330 6.07 -11.43 -0.64
C GLN A 330 7.32 -12.09 -0.04
N THR A 331 7.16 -13.15 0.74
CA THR A 331 8.30 -13.92 1.29
C THR A 331 9.13 -14.51 0.16
N HIS A 332 8.51 -15.13 -0.82
CA HIS A 332 9.23 -15.65 -2.01
C HIS A 332 9.85 -14.52 -2.85
N ALA A 333 9.16 -13.38 -2.97
CA ALA A 333 9.69 -12.22 -3.70
C ALA A 333 10.99 -11.68 -3.08
N THR A 334 11.15 -11.73 -1.76
CA THR A 334 12.40 -11.30 -1.10
C THR A 334 13.61 -12.20 -1.42
N GLN A 335 13.36 -13.41 -1.93
CA GLN A 335 14.38 -14.42 -2.21
C GLN A 335 14.52 -14.75 -3.70
N MET A 336 13.63 -14.27 -4.56
CA MET A 336 13.59 -14.64 -5.98
C MET A 336 14.79 -14.16 -6.79
N LEU A 337 15.51 -13.13 -6.30
CA LEU A 337 16.75 -12.62 -6.91
C LEU A 337 17.75 -12.26 -5.79
N PRO A 338 18.50 -13.22 -5.23
CA PRO A 338 19.36 -13.01 -4.06
C PRO A 338 20.43 -11.94 -4.23
N GLU A 339 20.98 -11.81 -5.46
CA GLU A 339 22.00 -10.83 -5.81
C GLU A 339 21.44 -9.39 -5.95
N ALA A 340 20.11 -9.21 -6.14
CA ALA A 340 19.46 -7.92 -6.30
C ALA A 340 18.08 -7.87 -5.60
N ARG A 341 18.07 -8.18 -4.30
CA ARG A 341 16.84 -8.25 -3.48
C ARG A 341 15.99 -6.96 -3.55
N GLY A 342 16.63 -5.80 -3.59
CA GLY A 342 15.93 -4.52 -3.73
C GLY A 342 15.13 -4.42 -5.03
N THR A 343 15.73 -4.84 -6.16
CA THR A 343 15.07 -4.89 -7.47
C THR A 343 13.92 -5.90 -7.47
N ALA A 344 14.12 -7.06 -6.83
CA ALA A 344 13.09 -8.09 -6.69
C ALA A 344 11.84 -7.57 -5.97
N VAL A 345 12.01 -6.98 -4.78
CA VAL A 345 10.90 -6.42 -3.99
C VAL A 345 10.26 -5.23 -4.69
N ALA A 346 11.05 -4.37 -5.33
CA ALA A 346 10.51 -3.24 -6.09
C ALA A 346 9.67 -3.72 -7.29
N GLY A 347 10.16 -4.71 -8.05
CA GLY A 347 9.40 -5.32 -9.14
C GLY A 347 8.10 -5.98 -8.67
N PHE A 348 8.12 -6.69 -7.54
CA PHE A 348 6.94 -7.26 -6.91
C PHE A 348 5.91 -6.19 -6.53
N SER A 349 6.34 -5.13 -5.85
CA SER A 349 5.44 -4.01 -5.49
C SER A 349 4.89 -3.30 -6.72
N SER A 350 5.72 -3.05 -7.74
CA SER A 350 5.27 -2.45 -9.00
C SER A 350 4.21 -3.31 -9.69
N ALA A 351 4.40 -4.62 -9.76
CA ALA A 351 3.44 -5.55 -10.33
C ALA A 351 2.11 -5.54 -9.56
N LEU A 352 2.14 -5.47 -8.21
CA LEU A 352 0.95 -5.35 -7.37
C LEU A 352 0.13 -4.10 -7.72
N PHE A 353 0.76 -2.92 -7.77
CA PHE A 353 0.06 -1.65 -8.05
C PHE A 353 -0.44 -1.57 -9.49
N LEU A 354 0.31 -2.08 -10.46
CA LEU A 354 -0.15 -2.18 -11.85
C LEU A 354 -1.34 -3.13 -11.98
N GLY A 355 -1.29 -4.28 -11.30
CA GLY A 355 -2.42 -5.20 -11.22
C GLY A 355 -3.65 -4.56 -10.60
N ALA A 356 -3.49 -3.90 -9.45
CA ALA A 356 -4.56 -3.17 -8.78
C ALA A 356 -5.22 -2.14 -9.71
N SER A 357 -4.39 -1.36 -10.43
CA SER A 357 -4.88 -0.38 -11.39
C SER A 357 -5.65 -1.02 -12.55
N ALA A 358 -5.13 -2.12 -13.10
CA ALA A 358 -5.79 -2.87 -14.16
C ALA A 358 -7.15 -3.41 -13.70
N GLY A 359 -7.21 -3.99 -12.49
CA GLY A 359 -8.44 -4.52 -11.92
C GLY A 359 -9.49 -3.45 -11.66
N VAL A 360 -9.11 -2.31 -11.07
CA VAL A 360 -10.01 -1.17 -10.85
C VAL A 360 -10.55 -0.63 -12.17
N THR A 361 -9.69 -0.45 -13.17
CA THR A 361 -10.09 0.03 -14.50
C THR A 361 -11.03 -0.96 -15.21
N ALA A 362 -10.75 -2.26 -15.14
CA ALA A 362 -11.60 -3.28 -15.74
C ALA A 362 -12.97 -3.41 -15.05
N ALA A 363 -13.03 -3.18 -13.74
CA ALA A 363 -14.27 -3.21 -12.97
C ALA A 363 -15.15 -1.96 -13.18
N ALA A 364 -14.56 -0.80 -13.53
CA ALA A 364 -15.27 0.47 -13.67
C ALA A 364 -16.54 0.40 -14.53
N PRO A 365 -16.52 -0.08 -15.79
CA PRO A 365 -17.72 -0.16 -16.62
C PRO A 365 -18.77 -1.15 -16.09
N ILE A 366 -18.35 -2.19 -15.34
CA ILE A 366 -19.25 -3.14 -14.72
C ILE A 366 -19.99 -2.46 -13.56
N VAL A 367 -19.25 -1.71 -12.73
CA VAL A 367 -19.82 -0.96 -11.60
C VAL A 367 -20.79 0.11 -12.08
N ASP A 368 -20.45 0.85 -13.13
CA ASP A 368 -21.32 1.90 -13.68
C ASP A 368 -22.64 1.34 -14.25
N ARG A 369 -22.60 0.14 -14.81
CA ARG A 369 -23.77 -0.45 -15.46
C ARG A 369 -24.61 -1.35 -14.54
N TYR A 370 -23.96 -2.08 -13.65
CA TYR A 370 -24.60 -3.16 -12.87
C TYR A 370 -24.39 -3.02 -11.35
N GLY A 371 -23.69 -1.97 -10.89
CA GLY A 371 -23.26 -1.83 -9.50
C GLY A 371 -22.05 -2.71 -9.16
N ALA A 372 -21.62 -2.66 -7.89
CA ALA A 372 -20.39 -3.36 -7.46
C ALA A 372 -20.59 -4.87 -7.19
N VAL A 373 -21.82 -5.33 -6.97
CA VAL A 373 -22.11 -6.74 -6.62
C VAL A 373 -21.54 -7.74 -7.63
N PRO A 374 -21.67 -7.58 -8.97
CA PRO A 374 -21.06 -8.51 -9.91
C PRO A 374 -19.52 -8.58 -9.80
N VAL A 375 -18.88 -7.47 -9.45
CA VAL A 375 -17.43 -7.43 -9.24
C VAL A 375 -17.03 -8.18 -7.99
N PHE A 376 -17.81 -8.10 -6.91
CA PHE A 376 -17.58 -8.88 -5.69
C PHE A 376 -17.74 -10.39 -5.95
N VAL A 377 -18.78 -10.79 -6.70
CA VAL A 377 -18.96 -12.19 -7.11
C VAL A 377 -17.79 -12.66 -7.97
N ALA A 378 -17.36 -11.87 -8.94
CA ALA A 378 -16.20 -12.19 -9.76
C ALA A 378 -14.92 -12.35 -8.91
N ALA A 379 -14.67 -11.46 -7.95
CA ALA A 379 -13.54 -11.56 -7.03
C ALA A 379 -13.64 -12.82 -6.15
N ALA A 380 -14.85 -13.17 -5.67
CA ALA A 380 -15.09 -14.37 -4.87
C ALA A 380 -14.77 -15.66 -5.64
N VAL A 381 -14.94 -15.69 -6.96
CA VAL A 381 -14.60 -16.84 -7.82
C VAL A 381 -13.14 -16.83 -8.24
N LEU A 382 -12.63 -15.67 -8.66
CA LEU A 382 -11.28 -15.55 -9.20
C LEU A 382 -10.20 -15.69 -8.14
N TRP A 383 -10.45 -15.26 -6.90
CA TRP A 383 -9.45 -15.32 -5.83
C TRP A 383 -9.09 -16.76 -5.42
N PRO A 384 -10.03 -17.70 -5.18
CA PRO A 384 -9.68 -19.09 -4.96
C PRO A 384 -8.97 -19.74 -6.17
N THR A 385 -9.35 -19.36 -7.38
CA THR A 385 -8.71 -19.83 -8.60
C THR A 385 -7.24 -19.42 -8.63
N LEU A 386 -6.94 -18.16 -8.29
CA LEU A 386 -5.58 -17.67 -8.12
C LEU A 386 -4.84 -18.45 -7.02
N ALA A 387 -5.47 -18.68 -5.86
CA ALA A 387 -4.87 -19.44 -4.76
C ALA A 387 -4.52 -20.89 -5.17
N LEU A 388 -5.38 -21.55 -5.92
CA LEU A 388 -5.12 -22.89 -6.46
C LEU A 388 -3.98 -22.89 -7.47
N TRP A 389 -3.91 -21.88 -8.33
CA TRP A 389 -2.82 -21.72 -9.30
C TRP A 389 -1.48 -21.47 -8.60
N VAL A 390 -1.46 -20.58 -7.59
CA VAL A 390 -0.27 -20.32 -6.74
C VAL A 390 0.17 -21.59 -6.01
N ARG A 391 -0.78 -22.32 -5.36
CA ARG A 391 -0.50 -23.60 -4.71
C ARG A 391 0.21 -24.60 -5.65
N ARG A 392 -0.27 -24.72 -6.90
CA ARG A 392 0.30 -25.67 -7.88
C ARG A 392 1.77 -25.33 -8.20
N HIS A 393 2.08 -24.06 -8.39
CA HIS A 393 3.44 -23.61 -8.70
C HIS A 393 4.38 -23.72 -7.50
N LEU A 394 3.91 -23.34 -6.29
CA LEU A 394 4.70 -23.52 -5.06
C LEU A 394 5.07 -24.98 -4.81
N ARG A 395 4.14 -25.91 -5.04
CA ARG A 395 4.43 -27.35 -4.90
C ARG A 395 5.46 -27.84 -5.90
N ARG A 396 5.38 -27.41 -7.16
CA ARG A 396 6.35 -27.76 -8.20
C ARG A 396 7.74 -27.21 -7.85
N HIS A 397 7.81 -25.94 -7.51
CA HIS A 397 9.07 -25.30 -7.15
C HIS A 397 9.75 -25.97 -5.95
N LYS A 398 8.98 -26.42 -4.94
CA LYS A 398 9.50 -27.19 -3.79
C LYS A 398 9.96 -28.61 -4.15
N ALA A 399 9.43 -29.18 -5.21
CA ALA A 399 9.83 -30.53 -5.67
C ALA A 399 11.08 -30.48 -6.56
N GLU A 400 11.38 -29.32 -7.15
CA GLU A 400 12.54 -29.08 -8.02
C GLU A 400 13.75 -28.50 -7.25
N ALA A 401 13.55 -27.97 -6.03
CA ALA A 401 14.58 -27.42 -5.14
C ALA A 401 15.11 -28.49 -4.18
#